data_a81c69b92d5de5f71d0c9a6e72fe16f2
#
_entry.id   a81c69b92d5de5f71d0c9a6e72fe16f2
#
_cell.length_a   1.000
_cell.length_b   1.000
_cell.length_c   1.000
_cell.angle_alpha   90.00
_cell.angle_beta   90.00
_cell.angle_gamma   90.00
#
_symmetry.space_group_name_H-M   'P 1'
#
loop_
_entity.id
_entity.type
_entity.pdbx_description
1 polymer ?
#
loop_
_entity_poly.entity_id
_entity_poly.type
_entity_poly.pdbx_seq_one_letter_code
_entity_poly.pdbx_strand_id
1 'polypeptide(L)'
;FSDKKEIKIDKGFAEVLDAATGFMLIKRECLIKMKEAYQDLKYVSDQILNGKEFNSENTYLFFDTMKDEDGRYLSEDYAFSRRWQKIGGKIYADIGSSLSHVGQYRYTGQLWKHFNIEQK
;
A
#
# COMPACT_ATOMS: atom_id res chain seq x y z
N PHE A 1 -6.64 -7.19 8.76
CA PHE A 1 -5.96 -7.83 9.89
C PHE A 1 -6.00 -9.35 9.66
N SER A 2 -4.85 -10.03 9.89
CA SER A 2 -4.83 -11.50 9.85
C SER A 2 -5.72 -12.04 10.98
N ASP A 3 -6.22 -13.28 10.84
CA ASP A 3 -7.04 -13.97 11.86
C ASP A 3 -6.30 -14.24 13.19
N LYS A 4 -5.14 -13.65 13.37
CA LYS A 4 -4.35 -13.75 14.62
C LYS A 4 -4.98 -12.88 15.69
N LYS A 5 -5.32 -13.50 16.81
CA LYS A 5 -5.84 -12.82 18.01
C LYS A 5 -4.86 -11.81 18.63
N GLU A 6 -3.57 -11.89 18.28
CA GLU A 6 -2.51 -11.01 18.78
C GLU A 6 -1.85 -10.26 17.62
N ILE A 7 -1.77 -8.95 17.74
CA ILE A 7 -1.07 -8.06 16.81
C ILE A 7 0.25 -7.67 17.47
N LYS A 8 1.36 -8.03 16.83
CA LYS A 8 2.68 -7.59 17.29
C LYS A 8 2.90 -6.15 16.86
N ILE A 9 3.15 -5.29 17.85
CA ILE A 9 3.48 -3.87 17.64
C ILE A 9 4.97 -3.68 17.95
N ASP A 10 5.70 -3.09 17.02
CA ASP A 10 7.10 -2.70 17.20
C ASP A 10 7.23 -1.20 16.92
N LYS A 11 7.65 -0.43 17.94
CA LYS A 11 7.87 1.02 17.85
C LYS A 11 6.72 1.82 17.22
N GLY A 12 5.49 1.43 17.52
CA GLY A 12 4.29 2.07 17.00
C GLY A 12 3.82 1.57 15.62
N PHE A 13 4.48 0.53 15.08
CA PHE A 13 4.11 -0.08 13.81
C PHE A 13 3.54 -1.47 13.98
N ALA A 14 2.48 -1.79 13.26
CA ALA A 14 1.88 -3.12 13.20
C ALA A 14 1.95 -3.67 11.77
N GLU A 15 2.32 -4.94 11.59
CA GLU A 15 2.28 -5.61 10.29
C GLU A 15 0.82 -5.82 9.88
N VAL A 16 0.47 -5.40 8.65
CA VAL A 16 -0.88 -5.47 8.09
C VAL A 16 -0.88 -6.16 6.73
N LEU A 17 -2.04 -6.67 6.33
CA LEU A 17 -2.20 -7.27 5.00
C LEU A 17 -2.39 -6.21 3.91
N ASP A 18 -3.16 -5.20 4.20
CA ASP A 18 -3.52 -4.16 3.24
C ASP A 18 -3.39 -2.79 3.91
N ALA A 19 -2.95 -1.80 3.16
CA ALA A 19 -2.87 -0.42 3.60
C ALA A 19 -3.42 0.50 2.51
N ALA A 20 -4.20 1.49 2.93
CA ALA A 20 -4.72 2.52 2.04
C ALA A 20 -3.59 3.45 1.57
N THR A 21 -3.67 3.92 0.33
CA THR A 21 -2.62 4.75 -0.29
C THR A 21 -2.73 6.25 0.02
N GLY A 22 -3.77 6.68 0.73
CA GLY A 22 -4.00 8.10 1.05
C GLY A 22 -2.83 8.77 1.79
N PHE A 23 -2.06 8.01 2.56
CA PHE A 23 -0.80 8.43 3.17
C PHE A 23 0.13 7.22 3.30
N MET A 24 0.88 6.92 2.25
CA MET A 24 1.73 5.72 2.14
C MET A 24 3.18 6.11 1.84
N LEU A 25 4.12 5.54 2.57
CA LEU A 25 5.54 5.62 2.29
C LEU A 25 6.02 4.31 1.68
N ILE A 26 6.55 4.37 0.47
CA ILE A 26 7.08 3.22 -0.26
C ILE A 26 8.59 3.35 -0.39
N LYS A 27 9.33 2.35 0.06
CA LYS A 27 10.77 2.31 -0.15
C LYS A 27 11.08 2.10 -1.63
N ARG A 28 12.10 2.78 -2.15
CA ARG A 28 12.54 2.62 -3.53
C ARG A 28 12.86 1.17 -3.89
N GLU A 29 13.47 0.42 -2.97
CA GLU A 29 13.79 -1.01 -3.17
C GLU A 29 12.53 -1.87 -3.39
N CYS A 30 11.40 -1.50 -2.78
CA CYS A 30 10.13 -2.15 -3.04
C CYS A 30 9.75 -2.03 -4.51
N LEU A 31 9.78 -0.82 -5.07
CA LEU A 31 9.45 -0.59 -6.47
C LEU A 31 10.42 -1.28 -7.43
N ILE A 32 11.73 -1.32 -7.10
CA ILE A 32 12.72 -2.04 -7.90
C ILE A 32 12.40 -3.54 -7.94
N LYS A 33 12.16 -4.17 -6.79
CA LYS A 33 11.79 -5.59 -6.70
C LYS A 33 10.48 -5.90 -7.42
N MET A 34 9.49 -5.03 -7.30
CA MET A 34 8.22 -5.17 -8.03
C MET A 34 8.43 -5.07 -9.55
N LYS A 35 9.27 -4.13 -10.00
CA LYS A 35 9.65 -4.00 -11.40
C LYS A 35 10.30 -5.29 -11.94
N GLU A 36 11.18 -5.93 -11.18
CA GLU A 36 11.81 -7.18 -11.54
C GLU A 36 10.82 -8.35 -11.62
N ALA A 37 9.90 -8.42 -10.66
CA ALA A 37 8.93 -9.51 -10.52
C ALA A 37 7.74 -9.42 -11.49
N TYR A 38 7.34 -8.22 -11.90
CA TYR A 38 6.11 -7.93 -12.63
C TYR A 38 6.40 -7.21 -13.96
N GLN A 39 7.24 -7.80 -14.83
CA GLN A 39 7.57 -7.25 -16.15
C GLN A 39 6.35 -7.18 -17.08
N ASP A 40 5.39 -8.07 -16.89
CA ASP A 40 4.11 -8.11 -17.59
C ASP A 40 3.19 -6.91 -17.28
N LEU A 41 3.42 -6.21 -16.17
CA LEU A 41 2.71 -4.98 -15.82
C LEU A 41 3.32 -3.71 -16.43
N LYS A 42 4.43 -3.83 -17.18
CA LYS A 42 5.00 -2.67 -17.87
C LYS A 42 4.07 -2.22 -19.00
N TYR A 43 3.89 -0.91 -19.11
CA TYR A 43 3.09 -0.32 -20.19
C TYR A 43 3.81 0.86 -20.84
N VAL A 44 3.39 1.21 -22.04
CA VAL A 44 3.84 2.41 -22.76
C VAL A 44 2.74 3.46 -22.61
N SER A 45 3.12 4.67 -22.21
CA SER A 45 2.22 5.80 -22.14
C SER A 45 2.26 6.57 -23.46
N ASP A 46 1.11 6.92 -23.98
CA ASP A 46 0.93 7.82 -25.15
C ASP A 46 0.88 9.30 -24.77
N GLN A 47 1.12 9.61 -23.49
CA GLN A 47 1.10 10.98 -22.99
C GLN A 47 2.24 11.81 -23.57
N ILE A 48 1.92 13.04 -23.92
CA ILE A 48 2.88 14.07 -24.31
C ILE A 48 3.07 15.03 -23.15
N LEU A 49 4.28 15.13 -22.62
CA LEU A 49 4.63 16.04 -21.53
C LEU A 49 5.55 17.13 -22.07
N ASN A 50 5.14 18.39 -21.95
CA ASN A 50 5.91 19.56 -22.46
C ASN A 50 6.33 19.42 -23.93
N GLY A 51 5.44 18.89 -24.80
CA GLY A 51 5.69 18.69 -26.23
C GLY A 51 6.64 17.52 -26.58
N LYS A 52 6.98 16.66 -25.62
CA LYS A 52 7.79 15.48 -25.81
C LYS A 52 7.03 14.23 -25.38
N GLU A 53 7.28 13.11 -26.04
CA GLU A 53 6.75 11.82 -25.62
C GLU A 53 7.21 11.48 -24.20
N PHE A 54 6.29 10.93 -23.40
CA PHE A 54 6.60 10.52 -22.02
C PHE A 54 7.52 9.32 -22.04
N ASN A 55 8.62 9.39 -21.27
CA ASN A 55 9.53 8.24 -21.12
C ASN A 55 8.86 7.14 -20.26
N SER A 56 8.45 6.06 -20.92
CA SER A 56 7.77 4.91 -20.31
C SER A 56 8.72 3.86 -19.74
N GLU A 57 10.01 4.16 -19.54
CA GLU A 57 10.99 3.18 -19.02
C GLU A 57 10.59 2.60 -17.65
N ASN A 58 10.01 3.44 -16.80
CA ASN A 58 9.62 3.09 -15.42
C ASN A 58 8.10 3.14 -15.18
N THR A 59 7.31 2.90 -16.21
CA THR A 59 5.85 2.87 -16.10
C THR A 59 5.34 1.45 -15.91
N TYR A 60 4.70 1.19 -14.78
CA TYR A 60 4.18 -0.13 -14.39
C TYR A 60 2.81 0.02 -13.72
N LEU A 61 1.90 -0.89 -14.03
CA LEU A 61 0.54 -0.96 -13.49
C LEU A 61 0.50 -1.59 -12.09
N PHE A 62 1.41 -1.19 -11.19
CA PHE A 62 1.47 -1.76 -9.83
C PHE A 62 0.21 -1.51 -9.01
N PHE A 63 -0.50 -0.45 -9.31
CA PHE A 63 -1.75 -0.05 -8.69
C PHE A 63 -3.00 -0.40 -9.54
N ASP A 64 -2.83 -1.19 -10.60
CA ASP A 64 -3.99 -1.66 -11.35
C ASP A 64 -4.81 -2.64 -10.50
N THR A 65 -6.14 -2.55 -10.61
CA THR A 65 -7.05 -3.42 -9.88
C THR A 65 -6.89 -4.88 -10.31
N MET A 66 -7.24 -5.82 -9.45
CA MET A 66 -7.14 -7.24 -9.78
C MET A 66 -8.21 -8.06 -9.04
N LYS A 67 -8.38 -9.31 -9.45
CA LYS A 67 -9.04 -10.34 -8.64
C LYS A 67 -7.99 -11.16 -7.90
N ASP A 68 -8.26 -11.47 -6.62
CA ASP A 68 -7.45 -12.44 -5.89
C ASP A 68 -7.78 -13.89 -6.27
N GLU A 69 -7.12 -14.84 -5.63
CA GLU A 69 -7.29 -16.28 -5.90
C GLU A 69 -8.70 -16.80 -5.57
N ASP A 70 -9.39 -16.12 -4.66
CA ASP A 70 -10.78 -16.41 -4.29
C ASP A 70 -11.78 -15.70 -5.19
N GLY A 71 -11.33 -14.97 -6.20
CA GLY A 71 -12.17 -14.21 -7.14
C GLY A 71 -12.67 -12.89 -6.59
N ARG A 72 -12.18 -12.42 -5.42
CA ARG A 72 -12.54 -11.15 -4.83
C ARG A 72 -11.89 -10.00 -5.60
N TYR A 73 -12.66 -8.95 -5.86
CA TYR A 73 -12.14 -7.70 -6.43
C TYR A 73 -11.25 -6.98 -5.40
N LEU A 74 -10.07 -6.60 -5.82
CA LEU A 74 -9.13 -5.78 -5.07
C LEU A 74 -8.99 -4.42 -5.74
N SER A 75 -9.23 -3.36 -4.96
CA SER A 75 -8.94 -1.99 -5.38
C SER A 75 -7.43 -1.77 -5.53
N GLU A 76 -7.05 -0.61 -6.04
CA GLU A 76 -5.67 -0.25 -6.38
C GLU A 76 -4.67 -0.42 -5.23
N ASP A 77 -5.04 0.01 -4.05
CA ASP A 77 -4.22 -0.07 -2.84
C ASP A 77 -4.09 -1.50 -2.32
N TYR A 78 -5.18 -2.27 -2.32
CA TYR A 78 -5.16 -3.69 -1.97
C TYR A 78 -4.40 -4.51 -3.01
N ALA A 79 -4.59 -4.22 -4.30
CA ALA A 79 -3.87 -4.88 -5.37
C ALA A 79 -2.35 -4.66 -5.26
N PHE A 80 -1.91 -3.42 -5.01
CA PHE A 80 -0.50 -3.11 -4.73
C PHE A 80 0.02 -3.90 -3.53
N SER A 81 -0.73 -3.88 -2.42
CA SER A 81 -0.38 -4.59 -1.19
C SER A 81 -0.19 -6.09 -1.43
N ARG A 82 -1.09 -6.72 -2.16
CA ARG A 82 -1.03 -8.16 -2.45
C ARG A 82 0.09 -8.52 -3.42
N ARG A 83 0.34 -7.70 -4.44
CA ARG A 83 1.50 -7.90 -5.32
C ARG A 83 2.81 -7.86 -4.55
N TRP A 84 2.97 -6.87 -3.65
CA TRP A 84 4.17 -6.76 -2.83
C TRP A 84 4.36 -7.97 -1.89
N GLN A 85 3.30 -8.41 -1.25
CA GLN A 85 3.35 -9.59 -0.38
C GLN A 85 3.63 -10.89 -1.12
N LYS A 86 3.10 -11.05 -2.34
CA LYS A 86 3.32 -12.24 -3.18
C LYS A 86 4.80 -12.48 -3.48
N ILE A 87 5.61 -11.44 -3.49
CA ILE A 87 7.07 -11.52 -3.66
C ILE A 87 7.85 -11.44 -2.34
N GLY A 88 7.18 -11.70 -1.21
CA GLY A 88 7.79 -11.76 0.13
C GLY A 88 7.90 -10.42 0.85
N GLY A 89 7.25 -9.39 0.36
CA GLY A 89 7.23 -8.08 1.00
C GLY A 89 6.32 -8.00 2.22
N LYS A 90 6.57 -7.01 3.07
CA LYS A 90 5.78 -6.72 4.26
C LYS A 90 5.28 -5.30 4.25
N ILE A 91 4.12 -5.09 4.85
CA ILE A 91 3.46 -3.80 4.97
C ILE A 91 3.22 -3.53 6.44
N TYR A 92 3.46 -2.29 6.84
CA TYR A 92 3.32 -1.85 8.22
C TYR A 92 2.41 -0.63 8.28
N ALA A 93 1.47 -0.62 9.20
CA ALA A 93 0.68 0.54 9.55
C ALA A 93 1.32 1.26 10.74
N ASP A 94 1.53 2.57 10.62
CA ASP A 94 1.80 3.43 11.77
C ASP A 94 0.48 3.62 12.55
N ILE A 95 0.40 2.95 13.69
CA ILE A 95 -0.79 3.00 14.55
C ILE A 95 -0.66 4.02 15.67
N GLY A 96 0.55 4.54 15.88
CA GLY A 96 0.86 5.50 16.95
C GLY A 96 0.61 6.95 16.56
N SER A 97 0.80 7.29 15.29
CA SER A 97 0.64 8.68 14.82
C SER A 97 -0.82 9.09 14.69
N SER A 98 -1.09 10.36 14.95
CA SER A 98 -2.39 10.97 14.73
C SER A 98 -2.46 11.58 13.35
N LEU A 99 -3.46 11.21 12.56
CA LEU A 99 -3.72 11.74 11.23
C LEU A 99 -5.03 12.52 11.21
N SER A 100 -5.10 13.53 10.36
CA SER A 100 -6.32 14.29 10.10
C SER A 100 -6.62 14.29 8.60
N HIS A 101 -7.85 13.98 8.25
CA HIS A 101 -8.39 14.17 6.91
C HIS A 101 -9.24 15.44 6.91
N VAL A 102 -8.92 16.40 6.06
CA VAL A 102 -9.58 17.71 6.00
C VAL A 102 -10.40 17.83 4.72
N GLY A 103 -11.68 18.11 4.88
CA GLY A 103 -12.63 18.39 3.81
C GLY A 103 -13.64 19.42 4.31
N GLN A 104 -14.93 19.26 3.99
CA GLN A 104 -16.01 20.07 4.60
C GLN A 104 -16.12 19.81 6.12
N TYR A 105 -15.67 18.63 6.53
CA TYR A 105 -15.55 18.24 7.93
C TYR A 105 -14.12 17.71 8.18
N ARG A 106 -13.59 17.97 9.38
CA ARG A 106 -12.27 17.49 9.79
C ARG A 106 -12.41 16.15 10.54
N TYR A 107 -11.93 15.08 9.93
CA TYR A 107 -11.83 13.77 10.57
C TYR A 107 -10.46 13.64 11.20
N THR A 108 -10.40 13.30 12.48
CA THR A 108 -9.15 13.06 13.20
C THR A 108 -9.24 11.71 13.89
N GLY A 109 -8.21 10.90 13.72
CA GLY A 109 -8.16 9.56 14.32
C GLY A 109 -6.76 9.15 14.72
N GLN A 110 -6.71 8.17 15.60
CA GLN A 110 -5.50 7.54 16.06
C GLN A 110 -5.81 6.05 16.27
N LEU A 111 -5.23 5.21 15.45
CA LEU A 111 -5.67 3.82 15.31
C LEU A 111 -5.49 3.01 16.60
N TRP A 112 -4.40 3.25 17.33
CA TRP A 112 -4.10 2.51 18.56
C TRP A 112 -5.19 2.63 19.64
N LYS A 113 -5.99 3.70 19.64
CA LYS A 113 -7.10 3.88 20.59
C LYS A 113 -8.23 2.87 20.44
N HIS A 114 -8.27 2.17 19.31
CA HIS A 114 -9.25 1.12 19.02
C HIS A 114 -8.78 -0.28 19.41
N PHE A 115 -7.55 -0.40 19.88
CA PHE A 115 -7.01 -1.66 20.37
C PHE A 115 -6.86 -1.63 21.89
N ASN A 116 -7.23 -2.72 22.56
CA ASN A 116 -6.88 -2.95 23.96
C ASN A 116 -5.40 -3.36 24.00
N ILE A 117 -4.51 -2.37 24.10
CA ILE A 117 -3.07 -2.61 24.20
C ILE A 117 -2.74 -2.69 25.68
N GLU A 118 -2.45 -3.89 26.19
CA GLU A 118 -1.83 -4.04 27.51
C GLU A 118 -0.43 -3.42 27.45
N GLN A 119 -0.24 -2.31 28.15
CA GLN A 119 1.09 -1.75 28.36
C GLN A 119 1.86 -2.70 29.28
N LYS A 120 2.86 -3.38 28.71
CA LYS A 120 3.89 -4.08 29.48
C LYS A 120 5.04 -3.17 29.79
#